data_54921ad4cd6aa4f8682914355239ef32
#
_entry.id   54921ad4cd6aa4f8682914355239ef32
#
_cell.length_a   1.000
_cell.length_b   1.000
_cell.length_c   1.000
_cell.angle_alpha   90.00
_cell.angle_beta   90.00
_cell.angle_gamma   90.00
#
_symmetry.space_group_name_H-M   'P 1'
#
loop_
_entity.id
_entity.type
_entity.pdbx_description
1 polymer ?
#
loop_
_entity_poly.entity_id
_entity_poly.type
_entity_poly.pdbx_seq_one_letter_code
_entity_poly.pdbx_strand_id
1 'polypeptide(L)'
;MKNMKNTISSFAVHLKMKDSSFDYINHNYQYFKQKDVWYPSYYDEKKWPEHFFLQTPPLSEDDKHCNCVQILTAMKFDEVAKWSDTTKRNRGEDYHKWKEEKAQKLINLVEEKFKGFKDKIEDINISTPLSFRDYIGTSDGSMYGRISDYNNVVSNYVSHRTKIPNLFLTGQNLNLHGALGVSLSALITSGEFVNLRKLLEEINNG
;
A
#
# COMPACT_ATOMS: atom_id res chain seq x y z
N MET A 1 21.16 -7.28 -6.63
CA MET A 1 19.86 -6.55 -6.48
C MET A 1 19.27 -6.03 -7.80
N LYS A 2 20.04 -5.79 -8.85
CA LYS A 2 19.52 -5.22 -10.12
C LYS A 2 18.43 -6.02 -10.85
N ASN A 3 18.24 -7.31 -10.55
CA ASN A 3 17.29 -8.18 -11.26
C ASN A 3 16.09 -8.63 -10.41
N MET A 4 15.89 -8.03 -9.24
CA MET A 4 14.78 -8.38 -8.37
C MET A 4 13.55 -7.56 -8.78
N LYS A 5 12.43 -8.26 -9.00
CA LYS A 5 11.14 -7.60 -9.30
C LYS A 5 10.49 -7.13 -8.01
N ASN A 6 9.84 -5.99 -8.07
CA ASN A 6 9.03 -5.46 -6.97
C ASN A 6 7.58 -5.91 -7.08
N THR A 7 6.88 -5.86 -5.95
CA THR A 7 5.43 -6.07 -5.90
C THR A 7 4.71 -4.94 -6.62
N ILE A 8 3.46 -5.19 -7.01
CA ILE A 8 2.64 -4.17 -7.66
C ILE A 8 2.46 -2.95 -6.73
N SER A 9 2.27 -1.80 -7.35
CA SER A 9 1.90 -0.57 -6.67
C SER A 9 0.39 -0.48 -6.44
N SER A 10 -0.07 0.62 -5.90
CA SER A 10 -1.47 0.88 -5.61
C SER A 10 -1.92 2.24 -6.12
N PHE A 11 -3.21 2.33 -6.35
CA PHE A 11 -3.97 3.57 -6.46
C PHE A 11 -4.86 3.69 -5.24
N ALA A 12 -4.77 4.79 -4.52
CA ALA A 12 -5.52 5.00 -3.31
C ALA A 12 -6.34 6.29 -3.38
N VAL A 13 -7.59 6.20 -2.92
CA VAL A 13 -8.48 7.34 -2.74
C VAL A 13 -8.76 7.49 -1.25
N HIS A 14 -8.42 8.65 -0.73
CA HIS A 14 -8.65 9.03 0.66
C HIS A 14 -9.80 10.03 0.66
N LEU A 15 -10.88 9.66 1.32
CA LEU A 15 -12.12 10.43 1.32
C LEU A 15 -12.35 11.04 2.69
N LYS A 16 -12.67 12.33 2.72
CA LYS A 16 -13.34 12.94 3.86
C LYS A 16 -14.84 12.73 3.68
N MET A 17 -15.49 12.20 4.69
CA MET A 17 -16.91 11.96 4.69
C MET A 17 -17.65 13.12 5.36
N LYS A 18 -18.87 13.42 4.90
CA LYS A 18 -19.78 14.34 5.60
C LYS A 18 -20.10 13.80 6.98
N ASP A 19 -20.27 14.68 7.95
CA ASP A 19 -20.49 14.31 9.33
C ASP A 19 -21.65 13.31 9.50
N SER A 20 -21.36 12.22 10.23
CA SER A 20 -22.32 11.15 10.55
C SER A 20 -23.02 10.52 9.33
N SER A 21 -22.42 10.61 8.14
CA SER A 21 -23.05 10.17 6.90
C SER A 21 -22.70 8.73 6.52
N PHE A 22 -21.58 8.18 6.96
CA PHE A 22 -21.14 6.83 6.64
C PHE A 22 -20.80 6.06 7.91
N ASP A 23 -21.36 4.85 8.04
CA ASP A 23 -21.18 4.02 9.23
C ASP A 23 -19.76 3.48 9.31
N TYR A 24 -19.23 3.40 10.52
CA TYR A 24 -17.99 2.72 10.80
C TYR A 24 -18.13 1.21 10.52
N ILE A 25 -17.20 0.66 9.75
CA ILE A 25 -17.14 -0.76 9.43
C ILE A 25 -15.97 -1.36 10.22
N ASN A 26 -16.27 -2.14 11.26
CA ASN A 26 -15.26 -2.76 12.14
C ASN A 26 -14.55 -3.96 11.49
N HIS A 27 -14.22 -3.84 10.21
CA HIS A 27 -13.39 -4.80 9.48
C HIS A 27 -12.94 -4.20 8.15
N ASN A 28 -11.89 -4.77 7.57
CA ASN A 28 -11.49 -4.47 6.21
C ASN A 28 -12.48 -5.08 5.22
N TYR A 29 -12.98 -4.28 4.29
CA TYR A 29 -13.88 -4.76 3.25
C TYR A 29 -13.11 -4.92 1.94
N GLN A 30 -13.12 -6.15 1.40
CA GLN A 30 -12.51 -6.44 0.11
C GLN A 30 -13.57 -6.90 -0.90
N TYR A 31 -13.50 -6.35 -2.10
CA TYR A 31 -14.37 -6.72 -3.20
C TYR A 31 -13.56 -7.10 -4.43
N PHE A 32 -13.96 -8.20 -5.07
CA PHE A 32 -13.38 -8.68 -6.33
C PHE A 32 -14.51 -8.96 -7.31
N LYS A 33 -14.46 -8.39 -8.52
CA LYS A 33 -15.37 -8.77 -9.63
C LYS A 33 -15.03 -10.17 -10.14
N GLN A 34 -13.76 -10.50 -10.17
CA GLN A 34 -13.25 -11.82 -10.60
C GLN A 34 -13.20 -12.76 -9.39
N LYS A 35 -13.41 -14.07 -9.64
CA LYS A 35 -13.25 -15.10 -8.60
C LYS A 35 -11.80 -15.35 -8.21
N ASP A 36 -10.86 -14.88 -9.01
CA ASP A 36 -9.44 -15.01 -8.78
C ASP A 36 -8.93 -13.86 -7.89
N VAL A 37 -8.58 -14.18 -6.66
CA VAL A 37 -8.06 -13.21 -5.68
C VAL A 37 -6.67 -12.68 -6.02
N TRP A 38 -5.94 -13.33 -6.92
CA TRP A 38 -4.62 -12.90 -7.40
C TRP A 38 -4.73 -11.97 -8.61
N TYR A 39 -5.90 -11.88 -9.24
CA TYR A 39 -6.15 -11.04 -10.41
C TYR A 39 -5.65 -9.59 -10.26
N PRO A 40 -5.75 -8.93 -9.10
CA PRO A 40 -5.22 -7.58 -8.94
C PRO A 40 -3.73 -7.43 -9.28
N SER A 41 -2.94 -8.48 -9.18
CA SER A 41 -1.50 -8.43 -9.51
C SER A 41 -1.19 -8.42 -11.02
N TYR A 42 -2.14 -8.80 -11.86
CA TYR A 42 -1.97 -8.89 -13.32
C TYR A 42 -3.17 -8.37 -14.13
N TYR A 43 -4.01 -7.56 -13.52
CA TYR A 43 -5.25 -7.04 -14.09
C TYR A 43 -5.12 -6.47 -15.52
N ASP A 44 -6.24 -6.48 -16.25
CA ASP A 44 -6.41 -5.80 -17.53
C ASP A 44 -6.71 -4.31 -17.30
N GLU A 45 -5.84 -3.42 -17.77
CA GLU A 45 -5.97 -1.98 -17.63
C GLU A 45 -7.27 -1.42 -18.24
N LYS A 46 -7.81 -2.08 -19.29
CA LYS A 46 -9.07 -1.66 -19.93
C LYS A 46 -10.29 -1.90 -19.04
N LYS A 47 -10.18 -2.86 -18.12
CA LYS A 47 -11.27 -3.24 -17.20
C LYS A 47 -11.10 -2.66 -15.81
N TRP A 48 -9.97 -1.99 -15.56
CA TRP A 48 -9.68 -1.40 -14.25
C TRP A 48 -10.71 -0.32 -13.85
N PRO A 49 -11.17 -0.28 -12.57
CA PRO A 49 -10.88 -1.22 -11.49
C PRO A 49 -11.90 -2.38 -11.46
N GLU A 50 -11.42 -3.57 -11.05
CA GLU A 50 -12.27 -4.74 -10.81
C GLU A 50 -12.12 -5.30 -9.38
N HIS A 51 -11.41 -4.56 -8.54
CA HIS A 51 -11.15 -4.89 -7.15
C HIS A 51 -11.02 -3.60 -6.35
N PHE A 52 -11.44 -3.63 -5.09
CA PHE A 52 -11.07 -2.62 -4.11
C PHE A 52 -10.95 -3.20 -2.70
N PHE A 53 -10.12 -2.54 -1.92
CA PHE A 53 -9.99 -2.71 -0.48
C PHE A 53 -10.46 -1.41 0.18
N LEU A 54 -11.42 -1.48 1.07
CA LEU A 54 -12.00 -0.34 1.76
C LEU A 54 -11.77 -0.45 3.26
N GLN A 55 -11.34 0.64 3.86
CA GLN A 55 -11.15 0.79 5.30
C GLN A 55 -11.87 2.05 5.80
N THR A 56 -12.42 1.95 6.99
CA THR A 56 -13.00 3.05 7.76
C THR A 56 -12.22 3.17 9.07
N PRO A 57 -11.08 3.90 9.12
CA PRO A 57 -10.33 4.07 10.35
C PRO A 57 -11.21 4.75 11.42
N PRO A 58 -11.31 4.21 12.65
CA PRO A 58 -12.03 4.87 13.72
C PRO A 58 -11.22 6.06 14.24
N LEU A 59 -11.90 7.10 14.72
CA LEU A 59 -11.29 8.20 15.46
C LEU A 59 -11.27 7.92 16.97
N SER A 60 -12.27 7.16 17.45
CA SER A 60 -12.36 6.69 18.83
C SER A 60 -12.98 5.28 18.88
N GLU A 61 -12.89 4.59 20.03
CA GLU A 61 -13.44 3.23 20.22
C GLU A 61 -14.97 3.20 20.16
N ASP A 62 -15.64 4.32 20.40
CA ASP A 62 -17.10 4.44 20.46
C ASP A 62 -17.73 4.98 19.17
N ASP A 63 -16.95 5.18 18.10
CA ASP A 63 -17.43 5.79 16.88
C ASP A 63 -18.42 4.87 16.14
N LYS A 64 -19.65 5.38 15.94
CA LYS A 64 -20.66 4.75 15.09
C LYS A 64 -20.51 5.12 13.61
N HIS A 65 -19.88 6.25 13.34
CA HIS A 65 -19.65 6.78 12.01
C HIS A 65 -18.16 7.05 11.79
N CYS A 66 -17.72 7.02 10.55
CA CYS A 66 -16.35 7.38 10.18
C CYS A 66 -16.31 8.73 9.47
N ASN A 67 -15.29 9.54 9.77
CA ASN A 67 -15.05 10.81 9.09
C ASN A 67 -14.11 10.67 7.89
N CYS A 68 -13.46 9.51 7.75
CA CYS A 68 -12.65 9.22 6.58
C CYS A 68 -12.81 7.77 6.13
N VAL A 69 -12.70 7.58 4.82
CA VAL A 69 -12.68 6.27 4.18
C VAL A 69 -11.45 6.19 3.29
N GLN A 70 -10.73 5.08 3.37
CA GLN A 70 -9.66 4.76 2.43
C GLN A 70 -10.10 3.66 1.48
N ILE A 71 -9.88 3.88 0.19
CA ILE A 71 -10.13 2.90 -0.85
C ILE A 71 -8.82 2.67 -1.60
N LEU A 72 -8.38 1.42 -1.66
CA LEU A 72 -7.16 1.02 -2.36
C LEU A 72 -7.50 -0.01 -3.44
N THR A 73 -6.78 0.07 -4.54
CA THR A 73 -6.77 -0.96 -5.58
C THR A 73 -5.38 -1.09 -6.20
N ALA A 74 -5.07 -2.24 -6.75
CA ALA A 74 -3.79 -2.45 -7.43
C ALA A 74 -3.66 -1.54 -8.66
N MET A 75 -2.46 -1.01 -8.89
CA MET A 75 -2.12 -0.22 -10.07
C MET A 75 -0.67 -0.47 -10.48
N LYS A 76 -0.47 -0.77 -11.77
CA LYS A 76 0.86 -0.92 -12.34
C LYS A 76 1.54 0.44 -12.46
N PHE A 77 2.85 0.47 -12.24
CA PHE A 77 3.63 1.70 -12.41
C PHE A 77 3.63 2.21 -13.86
N ASP A 78 3.51 1.29 -14.83
CA ASP A 78 3.48 1.63 -16.25
C ASP A 78 2.35 2.61 -16.62
N GLU A 79 1.23 2.58 -15.89
CA GLU A 79 0.12 3.53 -16.11
C GLU A 79 0.49 4.99 -15.79
N VAL A 80 1.51 5.21 -14.98
CA VAL A 80 2.00 6.54 -14.58
C VAL A 80 3.41 6.84 -15.07
N ALA A 81 4.05 5.91 -15.80
CA ALA A 81 5.44 6.01 -16.20
C ALA A 81 5.75 7.26 -17.03
N LYS A 82 4.81 7.72 -17.85
CA LYS A 82 4.99 8.93 -18.67
C LYS A 82 5.19 10.21 -17.84
N TRP A 83 4.82 10.20 -16.57
CA TRP A 83 5.04 11.33 -15.65
C TRP A 83 6.18 11.07 -14.65
N SER A 84 6.98 10.02 -14.86
CA SER A 84 8.05 9.64 -13.92
C SER A 84 9.11 10.71 -13.73
N ASP A 85 9.39 11.51 -14.77
CA ASP A 85 10.37 12.58 -14.72
C ASP A 85 9.84 13.89 -14.11
N THR A 86 8.58 13.91 -13.69
CA THR A 86 7.97 15.06 -13.03
C THR A 86 8.16 15.00 -11.51
N THR A 87 8.15 16.17 -10.87
CA THR A 87 8.24 16.27 -9.42
C THR A 87 6.87 16.32 -8.76
N LYS A 88 6.79 15.93 -7.50
CA LYS A 88 5.57 16.10 -6.70
C LYS A 88 5.12 17.57 -6.72
N ARG A 89 3.82 17.80 -6.82
CA ARG A 89 3.16 19.12 -6.97
C ARG A 89 3.36 19.81 -8.31
N ASN A 90 4.15 19.26 -9.25
CA ASN A 90 4.35 19.81 -10.59
C ASN A 90 4.34 18.72 -11.65
N ARG A 91 3.19 18.03 -11.81
CA ARG A 91 3.03 16.92 -12.75
C ARG A 91 2.19 17.24 -13.99
N GLY A 92 1.70 18.49 -14.08
CA GLY A 92 0.87 18.95 -15.19
C GLY A 92 -0.62 18.61 -15.04
N GLU A 93 -1.44 19.34 -15.80
CA GLU A 93 -2.91 19.21 -15.73
C GLU A 93 -3.42 17.86 -16.26
N ASP A 94 -2.74 17.28 -17.25
CA ASP A 94 -3.08 15.98 -17.81
C ASP A 94 -2.96 14.85 -16.77
N TYR A 95 -1.97 14.93 -15.87
CA TYR A 95 -1.85 14.01 -14.75
C TYR A 95 -3.00 14.17 -13.75
N HIS A 96 -3.35 15.41 -13.41
CA HIS A 96 -4.44 15.70 -12.48
C HIS A 96 -5.77 15.18 -13.02
N LYS A 97 -6.08 15.48 -14.28
CA LYS A 97 -7.28 14.98 -14.96
C LYS A 97 -7.33 13.45 -15.00
N TRP A 98 -6.23 12.81 -15.39
CA TRP A 98 -6.13 11.35 -15.44
C TRP A 98 -6.40 10.69 -14.08
N LYS A 99 -5.77 11.20 -13.01
CA LYS A 99 -5.96 10.60 -11.68
C LYS A 99 -7.37 10.81 -11.13
N GLU A 100 -8.01 11.94 -11.46
CA GLU A 100 -9.40 12.21 -11.10
C GLU A 100 -10.36 11.28 -11.84
N GLU A 101 -10.17 11.06 -13.14
CA GLU A 101 -10.94 10.09 -13.91
C GLU A 101 -10.80 8.67 -13.35
N LYS A 102 -9.59 8.28 -12.95
CA LYS A 102 -9.35 6.99 -12.29
C LYS A 102 -10.04 6.91 -10.93
N ALA A 103 -9.98 7.96 -10.11
CA ALA A 103 -10.66 8.00 -8.82
C ALA A 103 -12.18 7.87 -8.97
N GLN A 104 -12.79 8.56 -9.95
CA GLN A 104 -14.21 8.42 -10.22
C GLN A 104 -14.62 7.00 -10.62
N LYS A 105 -13.80 6.30 -11.42
CA LYS A 105 -14.06 4.89 -11.75
C LYS A 105 -14.03 4.01 -10.50
N LEU A 106 -13.08 4.23 -9.61
CA LEU A 106 -12.97 3.46 -8.35
C LEU A 106 -14.13 3.76 -7.41
N ILE A 107 -14.51 5.03 -7.25
CA ILE A 107 -15.67 5.46 -6.45
C ILE A 107 -16.97 4.88 -7.04
N ASN A 108 -17.10 4.83 -8.37
CA ASN A 108 -18.26 4.20 -9.02
C ASN A 108 -18.37 2.71 -8.67
N LEU A 109 -17.24 2.00 -8.63
CA LEU A 109 -17.23 0.59 -8.24
C LEU A 109 -17.64 0.39 -6.77
N VAL A 110 -17.25 1.31 -5.88
CA VAL A 110 -17.69 1.30 -4.47
C VAL A 110 -19.17 1.61 -4.36
N GLU A 111 -19.69 2.57 -5.14
CA GLU A 111 -21.11 2.91 -5.20
C GLU A 111 -22.01 1.72 -5.61
N GLU A 112 -21.49 0.79 -6.44
CA GLU A 112 -22.22 -0.43 -6.79
C GLU A 112 -22.53 -1.30 -5.54
N LYS A 113 -21.68 -1.23 -4.51
CA LYS A 113 -21.78 -2.00 -3.27
C LYS A 113 -22.38 -1.22 -2.09
N PHE A 114 -22.08 0.05 -2.01
CA PHE A 114 -22.52 0.96 -0.97
C PHE A 114 -23.37 2.08 -1.60
N LYS A 115 -24.64 1.81 -1.81
CA LYS A 115 -25.59 2.76 -2.47
C LYS A 115 -25.65 4.08 -1.70
N GLY A 116 -25.55 5.19 -2.44
CA GLY A 116 -25.51 6.54 -1.88
C GLY A 116 -24.16 6.93 -1.28
N PHE A 117 -23.11 6.14 -1.55
CA PHE A 117 -21.75 6.42 -1.06
C PHE A 117 -21.21 7.76 -1.56
N LYS A 118 -21.43 8.06 -2.84
CA LYS A 118 -20.95 9.30 -3.46
C LYS A 118 -21.50 10.56 -2.79
N ASP A 119 -22.76 10.54 -2.42
CA ASP A 119 -23.45 11.69 -1.82
C ASP A 119 -22.92 12.02 -0.42
N LYS A 120 -22.22 11.06 0.20
CA LYS A 120 -21.61 11.16 1.52
C LYS A 120 -20.20 11.74 1.51
N ILE A 121 -19.60 11.88 0.33
CA ILE A 121 -18.23 12.39 0.18
C ILE A 121 -18.23 13.91 0.30
N GLU A 122 -17.33 14.46 1.12
CA GLU A 122 -17.10 15.90 1.26
C GLU A 122 -15.85 16.33 0.48
N ASP A 123 -14.74 15.57 0.59
CA ASP A 123 -13.47 15.90 -0.08
C ASP A 123 -12.72 14.63 -0.50
N ILE A 124 -11.85 14.76 -1.50
CA ILE A 124 -11.14 13.65 -2.14
C ILE A 124 -9.65 13.98 -2.24
N ASN A 125 -8.81 13.11 -1.69
CA ASN A 125 -7.37 13.12 -1.94
C ASN A 125 -6.95 11.81 -2.63
N ILE A 126 -6.02 11.89 -3.59
CA ILE A 126 -5.68 10.75 -4.45
C ILE A 126 -4.18 10.49 -4.43
N SER A 127 -3.80 9.25 -4.14
CA SER A 127 -2.43 8.74 -4.25
C SER A 127 -2.31 7.75 -5.41
N THR A 128 -1.23 7.87 -6.15
CA THR A 128 -0.91 7.02 -7.31
C THR A 128 0.42 6.30 -7.08
N PRO A 129 0.85 5.38 -7.94
CA PRO A 129 2.18 4.78 -7.85
C PRO A 129 3.32 5.82 -7.76
N LEU A 130 3.18 6.99 -8.36
CA LEU A 130 4.16 8.07 -8.20
C LEU A 130 4.17 8.68 -6.80
N SER A 131 3.03 8.72 -6.11
CA SER A 131 2.98 9.14 -4.71
C SER A 131 3.72 8.14 -3.82
N PHE A 132 3.48 6.84 -4.01
CA PHE A 132 4.20 5.80 -3.28
C PHE A 132 5.69 5.86 -3.56
N ARG A 133 6.11 6.01 -4.82
CA ARG A 133 7.53 6.20 -5.18
C ARG A 133 8.17 7.36 -4.41
N ASP A 134 7.52 8.50 -4.43
CA ASP A 134 8.10 9.75 -3.91
C ASP A 134 8.14 9.81 -2.38
N TYR A 135 7.23 9.12 -1.70
CA TYR A 135 7.11 9.14 -0.24
C TYR A 135 7.70 7.90 0.44
N ILE A 136 7.65 6.74 -0.21
CA ILE A 136 8.21 5.49 0.34
C ILE A 136 9.65 5.26 -0.16
N GLY A 137 10.00 5.81 -1.35
CA GLY A 137 11.35 5.69 -1.91
C GLY A 137 11.59 4.41 -2.72
N THR A 138 10.55 3.66 -3.07
CA THR A 138 10.65 2.51 -3.98
C THR A 138 10.66 2.98 -5.44
N SER A 139 11.51 2.41 -6.29
CA SER A 139 11.74 2.89 -7.66
C SER A 139 10.47 2.92 -8.54
N ASP A 140 9.56 2.01 -8.30
CA ASP A 140 8.31 1.80 -9.04
C ASP A 140 7.06 1.95 -8.15
N GLY A 141 7.21 2.60 -7.00
CA GLY A 141 6.10 2.84 -6.08
C GLY A 141 5.49 1.57 -5.47
N SER A 142 6.21 0.45 -5.46
CA SER A 142 5.71 -0.81 -4.91
C SER A 142 5.32 -0.66 -3.43
N MET A 143 4.19 -1.28 -3.05
CA MET A 143 3.67 -1.19 -1.68
C MET A 143 4.49 -2.02 -0.70
N TYR A 144 4.93 -3.20 -1.12
CA TYR A 144 5.55 -4.20 -0.25
C TYR A 144 7.01 -4.50 -0.60
N GLY A 145 7.60 -3.68 -1.49
CA GLY A 145 8.97 -3.89 -1.93
C GLY A 145 9.11 -5.09 -2.85
N ARG A 146 10.08 -5.91 -2.61
CA ARG A 146 10.48 -7.00 -3.50
C ARG A 146 9.50 -8.19 -3.48
N ILE A 147 9.25 -8.78 -4.65
CA ILE A 147 8.51 -10.06 -4.76
C ILE A 147 9.36 -11.19 -4.18
N SER A 148 8.74 -12.01 -3.34
CA SER A 148 9.30 -13.29 -2.88
C SER A 148 8.74 -14.44 -3.72
N ASP A 149 9.63 -15.21 -4.34
CA ASP A 149 9.27 -16.40 -5.11
C ASP A 149 9.21 -17.62 -4.18
N TYR A 150 8.00 -18.14 -3.95
CA TYR A 150 7.80 -19.29 -3.07
C TYR A 150 8.44 -20.59 -3.62
N ASN A 151 8.70 -20.67 -4.92
CA ASN A 151 9.41 -21.81 -5.52
C ASN A 151 10.92 -21.77 -5.30
N ASN A 152 11.47 -20.62 -4.91
CA ASN A 152 12.90 -20.43 -4.72
C ASN A 152 13.19 -19.60 -3.46
N VAL A 153 12.88 -20.18 -2.30
CA VAL A 153 13.00 -19.51 -1.00
C VAL A 153 14.43 -19.03 -0.72
N VAL A 154 15.44 -19.80 -1.13
CA VAL A 154 16.85 -19.46 -0.89
C VAL A 154 17.25 -18.18 -1.65
N SER A 155 16.79 -18.00 -2.89
CA SER A 155 17.08 -16.79 -3.68
C SER A 155 16.36 -15.54 -3.14
N ASN A 156 15.33 -15.72 -2.33
CA ASN A 156 14.59 -14.62 -1.73
C ASN A 156 15.31 -14.01 -0.54
N TYR A 157 16.18 -14.77 0.13
CA TYR A 157 16.84 -14.27 1.32
C TYR A 157 17.87 -13.18 0.98
N VAL A 158 17.70 -12.02 1.60
CA VAL A 158 18.66 -10.92 1.57
C VAL A 158 19.23 -10.76 2.97
N SER A 159 20.57 -10.94 3.08
CA SER A 159 21.24 -10.76 4.36
C SER A 159 21.13 -9.30 4.84
N HIS A 160 20.88 -9.13 6.13
CA HIS A 160 20.99 -7.83 6.78
C HIS A 160 22.46 -7.37 6.89
N ARG A 161 23.43 -8.29 6.90
CA ARG A 161 24.86 -7.96 6.79
C ARG A 161 25.25 -7.71 5.35
N THR A 162 25.98 -6.65 5.09
CA THR A 162 26.57 -6.37 3.78
C THR A 162 28.04 -6.80 3.72
N LYS A 163 28.62 -6.75 2.52
CA LYS A 163 30.06 -6.94 2.34
C LYS A 163 30.89 -5.74 2.81
N ILE A 164 30.24 -4.63 3.12
CA ILE A 164 30.90 -3.43 3.62
C ILE A 164 30.87 -3.49 5.14
N PRO A 165 32.03 -3.43 5.81
CA PRO A 165 32.09 -3.40 7.26
C PRO A 165 31.23 -2.27 7.85
N ASN A 166 30.51 -2.56 8.92
CA ASN A 166 29.64 -1.61 9.63
C ASN A 166 28.46 -1.05 8.83
N LEU A 167 28.10 -1.65 7.67
CA LEU A 167 26.91 -1.34 6.92
C LEU A 167 25.90 -2.50 6.99
N PHE A 168 24.75 -2.24 7.59
CA PHE A 168 23.66 -3.19 7.74
C PHE A 168 22.42 -2.70 7.00
N LEU A 169 21.58 -3.64 6.60
CA LEU A 169 20.31 -3.37 5.93
C LEU A 169 19.16 -3.79 6.86
N THR A 170 18.07 -3.02 6.82
CA THR A 170 16.84 -3.34 7.54
C THR A 170 15.61 -2.88 6.74
N GLY A 171 14.43 -3.27 7.18
CA GLY A 171 13.16 -2.81 6.61
C GLY A 171 12.49 -3.80 5.65
N GLN A 172 11.38 -3.36 5.07
CA GLN A 172 10.47 -4.24 4.30
C GLN A 172 11.05 -4.82 3.00
N ASN A 173 12.10 -4.21 2.45
CA ASN A 173 12.71 -4.67 1.20
C ASN A 173 13.70 -5.85 1.37
N LEU A 174 13.94 -6.32 2.59
CA LEU A 174 14.80 -7.47 2.85
C LEU A 174 14.03 -8.79 2.67
N ASN A 175 13.39 -9.25 3.72
CA ASN A 175 12.80 -10.58 3.75
C ASN A 175 11.32 -10.56 4.15
N LEU A 176 10.89 -9.59 4.95
CA LEU A 176 9.56 -9.50 5.52
C LEU A 176 9.00 -8.09 5.38
N HIS A 177 7.74 -7.97 5.03
CA HIS A 177 7.04 -6.69 4.83
C HIS A 177 5.86 -6.52 5.80
N GLY A 178 5.27 -5.32 5.78
CA GLY A 178 4.21 -4.95 6.71
C GLY A 178 4.74 -4.66 8.12
N ALA A 179 3.87 -4.18 9.02
CA ALA A 179 4.27 -3.74 10.35
C ALA A 179 5.03 -4.83 11.14
N LEU A 180 4.47 -6.04 11.20
CA LEU A 180 5.11 -7.17 11.87
C LEU A 180 6.44 -7.55 11.21
N GLY A 181 6.47 -7.63 9.88
CA GLY A 181 7.67 -8.02 9.15
C GLY A 181 8.81 -7.02 9.32
N VAL A 182 8.52 -5.73 9.30
CA VAL A 182 9.51 -4.66 9.53
C VAL A 182 10.02 -4.69 10.97
N SER A 183 9.14 -4.92 11.96
CA SER A 183 9.54 -5.05 13.36
C SER A 183 10.48 -6.25 13.58
N LEU A 184 10.16 -7.40 12.96
CA LEU A 184 11.04 -8.57 13.01
C LEU A 184 12.38 -8.31 12.29
N SER A 185 12.37 -7.63 11.16
CA SER A 185 13.58 -7.23 10.43
C SER A 185 14.47 -6.31 11.28
N ALA A 186 13.85 -5.34 11.98
CA ALA A 186 14.56 -4.46 12.90
C ALA A 186 15.18 -5.23 14.08
N LEU A 187 14.43 -6.16 14.67
CA LEU A 187 14.89 -7.02 15.77
C LEU A 187 16.11 -7.86 15.35
N ILE A 188 16.05 -8.50 14.17
CA ILE A 188 17.15 -9.29 13.62
C ILE A 188 18.39 -8.41 13.41
N THR A 189 18.20 -7.22 12.82
CA THR A 189 19.31 -6.28 12.59
C THR A 189 19.92 -5.77 13.90
N SER A 190 19.08 -5.47 14.90
CA SER A 190 19.54 -5.05 16.23
C SER A 190 20.33 -6.15 16.94
N GLY A 191 19.97 -7.41 16.70
CA GLY A 191 20.70 -8.58 17.22
C GLY A 191 22.17 -8.68 16.78
N GLU A 192 22.57 -7.92 15.73
CA GLU A 192 23.98 -7.82 15.31
C GLU A 192 24.83 -6.94 16.26
N PHE A 193 24.19 -6.06 17.00
CA PHE A 193 24.84 -5.09 17.89
C PHE A 193 24.68 -5.43 19.36
N VAL A 194 23.59 -6.12 19.70
CA VAL A 194 23.27 -6.53 21.07
C VAL A 194 22.93 -8.02 21.08
N ASN A 195 23.00 -8.64 22.26
CA ASN A 195 22.63 -10.05 22.37
C ASN A 195 21.12 -10.21 22.09
N LEU A 196 20.76 -10.88 20.97
CA LEU A 196 19.38 -11.09 20.53
C LEU A 196 18.53 -11.79 21.60
N ARG A 197 19.11 -12.77 22.32
CA ARG A 197 18.39 -13.48 23.39
C ARG A 197 18.01 -12.54 24.53
N LYS A 198 18.93 -11.69 24.96
CA LYS A 198 18.68 -10.68 25.98
C LYS A 198 17.60 -9.70 25.54
N LEU A 199 17.66 -9.25 24.28
CA LEU A 199 16.65 -8.35 23.71
C LEU A 199 15.25 -8.99 23.70
N LEU A 200 15.15 -10.28 23.34
CA LEU A 200 13.89 -11.02 23.38
C LEU A 200 13.37 -11.20 24.80
N GLU A 201 14.25 -11.48 25.78
CA GLU A 201 13.88 -11.58 27.19
C GLU A 201 13.36 -10.23 27.72
N GLU A 202 13.97 -9.11 27.35
CA GLU A 202 13.52 -7.76 27.73
C GLU A 202 12.12 -7.43 27.14
N ILE A 203 11.89 -7.78 25.88
CA ILE A 203 10.57 -7.57 25.22
C ILE A 203 9.45 -8.41 25.87
N ASN A 204 9.79 -9.64 26.29
CA ASN A 204 8.79 -10.52 26.89
C ASN A 204 8.47 -10.19 28.36
N ASN A 205 9.34 -9.45 29.03
CA ASN A 205 9.20 -9.09 30.44
C ASN A 205 8.70 -7.66 30.67
N GLY A 206 8.55 -6.84 29.61
CA GLY A 206 8.03 -5.47 29.66
C GLY A 206 6.58 -5.41 29.25
#